data_bc35186b8da5725d049f25078fb0a680
#
_entry.id   bc35186b8da5725d049f25078fb0a680
#
_cell.length_a   1.000
_cell.length_b   1.000
_cell.length_c   1.000
_cell.angle_alpha   90.00
_cell.angle_beta   90.00
_cell.angle_gamma   90.00
#
_symmetry.space_group_name_H-M   'P 1'
#
loop_
_entity.id
_entity.type
_entity.pdbx_description
1 polymer ?
#
loop_
_entity_poly.entity_id
_entity_poly.type
_entity_poly.pdbx_seq_one_letter_code
_entity_poly.pdbx_strand_id
1 'polypeptide(L)'
;MQMCEQLGQINTTIMTNSIDNAVRLMLNKLPEVELLGGKIDKGNRYTYSMETLSQLDNITFDAAFIGTSKIQPDGVMVVDSYDAAIAKKVVERSRKVILIAQKYKFVTNNSSPYKSANLKDIDVLITDVPLEEKYRKYFKPDIKIKYVKEDETK
;
A
#
# COMPACT_ATOMS: atom_id res chain seq x y z
N MET A 1 5.88 3.21 8.81
CA MET A 1 7.12 3.00 9.57
C MET A 1 7.14 1.63 10.23
N GLN A 2 6.24 1.33 11.15
CA GLN A 2 6.13 0.04 11.85
C GLN A 2 5.97 -1.19 10.93
N MET A 3 5.34 -1.06 9.76
CA MET A 3 5.18 -2.17 8.81
C MET A 3 6.52 -2.75 8.35
N CYS A 4 7.49 -1.92 7.96
CA CYS A 4 8.80 -2.41 7.51
C CYS A 4 9.58 -3.11 8.63
N GLU A 5 9.40 -2.69 9.88
CA GLU A 5 10.01 -3.33 11.05
C GLU A 5 9.45 -4.75 11.25
N GLN A 6 8.15 -4.92 11.11
CA GLN A 6 7.49 -6.23 11.20
C GLN A 6 7.87 -7.14 10.02
N LEU A 7 7.86 -6.61 8.80
CA LEU A 7 8.26 -7.35 7.61
C LEU A 7 9.75 -7.70 7.62
N GLY A 8 10.59 -6.90 8.26
CA GLY A 8 12.01 -7.16 8.45
C GLY A 8 12.34 -8.40 9.28
N GLN A 9 11.35 -8.96 9.99
CA GLN A 9 11.47 -10.18 10.79
C GLN A 9 11.04 -11.45 10.04
N ILE A 10 10.66 -11.33 8.76
CA ILE A 10 10.10 -12.44 7.99
C ILE A 10 11.08 -12.83 6.87
N ASN A 11 11.35 -14.13 6.75
CA ASN A 11 12.14 -14.67 5.64
C ASN A 11 11.26 -14.74 4.38
N THR A 12 11.29 -13.69 3.58
CA THR A 12 10.49 -13.54 2.36
C THR A 12 11.17 -12.59 1.38
N THR A 13 10.73 -12.58 0.13
CA THR A 13 11.13 -11.56 -0.84
C THR A 13 10.14 -10.40 -0.78
N ILE A 14 10.62 -9.18 -0.67
CA ILE A 14 9.82 -7.97 -0.64
C ILE A 14 10.21 -7.08 -1.81
N MET A 15 9.26 -6.84 -2.71
CA MET A 15 9.40 -5.88 -3.80
C MET A 15 8.77 -4.54 -3.41
N THR A 16 9.46 -3.46 -3.68
CA THR A 16 8.97 -2.10 -3.39
C THR A 16 9.46 -1.09 -4.43
N ASN A 17 8.65 -0.09 -4.73
CA ASN A 17 9.08 1.09 -5.49
C ASN A 17 9.51 2.24 -4.57
N SER A 18 9.26 2.15 -3.27
CA SER A 18 9.61 3.18 -2.29
C SER A 18 11.07 3.07 -1.87
N ILE A 19 11.82 4.14 -2.08
CA ILE A 19 13.22 4.24 -1.64
C ILE A 19 13.31 4.15 -0.11
N ASP A 20 12.40 4.80 0.60
CA ASP A 20 12.40 4.79 2.06
C ASP A 20 12.12 3.39 2.64
N ASN A 21 11.19 2.65 2.03
CA ASN A 21 10.94 1.27 2.42
C ASN A 21 12.15 0.38 2.15
N ALA A 22 12.78 0.51 0.97
CA ALA A 22 13.97 -0.26 0.64
C ALA A 22 15.10 -0.01 1.63
N VAL A 23 15.40 1.26 1.94
CA VAL A 23 16.43 1.63 2.92
C VAL A 23 16.15 1.02 4.29
N ARG A 24 14.91 1.03 4.76
CA ARG A 24 14.53 0.45 6.06
C ARG A 24 14.66 -1.07 6.08
N LEU A 25 14.19 -1.72 5.02
CA LEU A 25 14.23 -3.18 4.90
C LEU A 25 15.65 -3.71 4.78
N MET A 26 16.56 -2.99 4.10
CA MET A 26 17.97 -3.35 3.99
C MET A 26 18.70 -3.46 5.33
N LEU A 27 18.20 -2.83 6.38
CA LEU A 27 18.77 -2.92 7.73
C LEU A 27 18.48 -4.25 8.43
N ASN A 28 17.60 -5.07 7.85
CA ASN A 28 17.18 -6.35 8.40
C ASN A 28 17.83 -7.51 7.63
N LYS A 29 18.11 -8.61 8.31
CA LYS A 29 18.84 -9.76 7.74
C LYS A 29 17.93 -10.74 6.99
N LEU A 30 16.64 -10.80 7.33
CA LEU A 30 15.78 -11.88 6.87
C LEU A 30 15.14 -11.62 5.50
N PRO A 31 14.57 -10.44 5.19
CA PRO A 31 13.94 -10.25 3.89
C PRO A 31 14.99 -10.09 2.79
N GLU A 32 14.74 -10.72 1.66
CA GLU A 32 15.36 -10.33 0.41
C GLU A 32 14.59 -9.12 -0.15
N VAL A 33 15.30 -8.06 -0.50
CA VAL A 33 14.68 -6.78 -0.89
C VAL A 33 14.99 -6.46 -2.33
N GLU A 34 13.94 -6.32 -3.13
CA GLU A 34 14.03 -5.87 -4.52
C GLU A 34 13.42 -4.47 -4.66
N LEU A 35 14.27 -3.49 -4.99
CA LEU A 35 13.79 -2.16 -5.37
C LEU A 35 13.43 -2.16 -6.85
N LEU A 36 12.17 -1.89 -7.15
CA LEU A 36 11.70 -1.73 -8.54
C LEU A 36 12.43 -0.54 -9.18
N GLY A 37 13.03 -0.78 -10.35
CA GLY A 37 13.90 0.18 -11.03
C GLY A 37 13.16 1.33 -11.70
N GLY A 38 13.93 2.21 -12.35
CA GLY A 38 13.41 3.32 -13.15
C GLY A 38 13.93 4.69 -12.74
N LYS A 39 13.21 5.73 -13.13
CA LYS A 39 13.49 7.11 -12.73
C LYS A 39 13.09 7.33 -11.27
N ILE A 40 13.77 8.23 -10.61
CA ILE A 40 13.47 8.60 -9.22
C ILE A 40 12.60 9.84 -9.21
N ASP A 41 11.41 9.75 -8.60
CA ASP A 41 10.68 10.91 -8.12
C ASP A 41 11.32 11.36 -6.79
N LYS A 42 12.01 12.49 -6.82
CA LYS A 42 12.73 13.02 -5.65
C LYS A 42 11.79 13.56 -4.57
N GLY A 43 10.62 14.06 -4.98
CA GLY A 43 9.64 14.65 -4.06
C GLY A 43 8.94 13.57 -3.24
N ASN A 44 8.52 12.50 -3.90
CA ASN A 44 7.77 11.40 -3.29
C ASN A 44 8.65 10.21 -2.90
N ARG A 45 9.96 10.22 -3.27
CA ARG A 45 10.97 9.22 -2.91
C ARG A 45 10.59 7.80 -3.34
N TYR A 46 10.14 7.66 -4.59
CA TYR A 46 9.87 6.37 -5.22
C TYR A 46 10.46 6.30 -6.64
N THR A 47 10.56 5.07 -7.16
CA THR A 47 11.00 4.79 -8.52
C THR A 47 9.81 4.47 -9.42
N TYR A 48 9.90 4.84 -10.70
CA TYR A 48 8.86 4.56 -11.68
C TYR A 48 9.45 4.33 -13.08
N SER A 49 8.86 3.40 -13.85
CA SER A 49 9.09 3.23 -15.27
C SER A 49 7.99 2.38 -15.91
N MET A 50 7.87 2.45 -17.22
CA MET A 50 6.96 1.58 -17.97
C MET A 50 7.46 0.13 -18.01
N GLU A 51 8.78 -0.07 -18.02
CA GLU A 51 9.41 -1.38 -17.96
C GLU A 51 9.09 -2.11 -16.66
N THR A 52 9.03 -1.38 -15.55
CA THR A 52 8.63 -1.91 -14.25
C THR A 52 7.20 -2.48 -14.28
N LEU A 53 6.26 -1.78 -14.91
CA LEU A 53 4.88 -2.27 -15.06
C LEU A 53 4.84 -3.59 -15.85
N SER A 54 5.63 -3.71 -16.92
CA SER A 54 5.72 -4.93 -17.72
C SER A 54 6.36 -6.10 -16.95
N GLN A 55 7.35 -5.82 -16.10
CA GLN A 55 7.96 -6.85 -15.25
C GLN A 55 6.96 -7.42 -14.26
N LEU A 56 6.10 -6.59 -13.68
CA LEU A 56 5.06 -7.01 -12.73
C LEU A 56 3.99 -7.93 -13.35
N ASP A 57 3.81 -7.92 -14.68
CA ASP A 57 2.85 -8.79 -15.36
C ASP A 57 3.16 -10.28 -15.18
N ASN A 58 4.41 -10.64 -14.97
CA ASN A 58 4.86 -12.03 -14.86
C ASN A 58 5.04 -12.50 -13.41
N ILE A 59 4.68 -11.67 -12.44
CA ILE A 59 4.85 -11.97 -11.02
C ILE A 59 3.48 -12.17 -10.37
N THR A 60 3.36 -13.15 -9.48
CA THR A 60 2.22 -13.33 -8.60
C THR A 60 2.69 -13.12 -7.17
N PHE A 61 2.04 -12.22 -6.44
CA PHE A 61 2.38 -11.90 -5.07
C PHE A 61 1.46 -12.65 -4.09
N ASP A 62 2.00 -13.08 -2.97
CA ASP A 62 1.20 -13.63 -1.88
C ASP A 62 0.39 -12.52 -1.17
N ALA A 63 0.97 -11.34 -1.04
CA ALA A 63 0.29 -10.18 -0.48
C ALA A 63 0.82 -8.86 -1.06
N ALA A 64 -0.10 -7.91 -1.26
CA ALA A 64 0.22 -6.52 -1.54
C ALA A 64 -0.13 -5.65 -0.34
N PHE A 65 0.78 -4.73 -0.02
CA PHE A 65 0.54 -3.65 0.94
C PHE A 65 0.45 -2.34 0.17
N ILE A 66 -0.70 -1.70 0.18
CA ILE A 66 -0.93 -0.43 -0.50
C ILE A 66 -1.30 0.66 0.50
N GLY A 67 -0.81 1.87 0.24
CA GLY A 67 -1.21 3.07 0.93
C GLY A 67 -2.28 3.83 0.17
N THR A 68 -2.67 4.99 0.71
CA THR A 68 -3.64 5.87 0.05
C THR A 68 -3.41 7.32 0.43
N SER A 69 -3.77 8.23 -0.46
CA SER A 69 -3.89 9.66 -0.16
C SER A 69 -5.31 10.02 0.28
N LYS A 70 -6.31 9.32 -0.25
CA LYS A 70 -7.73 9.54 0.04
C LYS A 70 -8.53 8.27 -0.24
N ILE A 71 -9.59 8.04 0.53
CA ILE A 71 -10.58 7.00 0.28
C ILE A 71 -11.90 7.63 -0.12
N GLN A 72 -12.45 7.16 -1.22
CA GLN A 72 -13.79 7.52 -1.72
C GLN A 72 -14.67 6.27 -1.79
N PRO A 73 -16.00 6.41 -1.91
CA PRO A 73 -16.91 5.25 -1.91
C PRO A 73 -16.57 4.17 -2.95
N ASP A 74 -15.98 4.56 -4.06
CA ASP A 74 -15.67 3.69 -5.19
C ASP A 74 -14.19 3.30 -5.29
N GLY A 75 -13.30 3.88 -4.46
CA GLY A 75 -11.89 3.55 -4.62
C GLY A 75 -10.90 4.14 -3.64
N VAL A 76 -9.73 3.54 -3.72
CA VAL A 76 -8.49 4.02 -3.11
C VAL A 76 -7.85 5.02 -4.07
N MET A 77 -7.64 6.25 -3.63
CA MET A 77 -7.16 7.34 -4.46
C MET A 77 -5.76 7.79 -4.08
N VAL A 78 -4.97 8.14 -5.08
CA VAL A 78 -3.61 8.65 -4.93
C VAL A 78 -3.39 9.91 -5.77
N VAL A 79 -2.33 10.65 -5.46
CA VAL A 79 -2.02 11.94 -6.09
C VAL A 79 -1.34 11.76 -7.45
N ASP A 80 -0.61 10.66 -7.64
CA ASP A 80 0.26 10.44 -8.79
C ASP A 80 -0.21 9.27 -9.68
N SER A 81 -0.14 9.48 -10.99
CA SER A 81 -0.61 8.50 -11.98
C SER A 81 0.26 7.25 -12.07
N TYR A 82 1.57 7.37 -11.88
CA TYR A 82 2.48 6.21 -11.91
C TYR A 82 2.31 5.36 -10.67
N ASP A 83 2.16 5.99 -9.51
CA ASP A 83 1.85 5.28 -8.26
C ASP A 83 0.53 4.51 -8.37
N ALA A 84 -0.50 5.14 -8.97
CA ALA A 84 -1.76 4.49 -9.26
C ALA A 84 -1.60 3.28 -10.19
N ALA A 85 -0.79 3.40 -11.24
CA ALA A 85 -0.57 2.33 -12.22
C ALA A 85 0.15 1.13 -11.58
N ILE A 86 1.20 1.37 -10.79
CA ILE A 86 1.92 0.32 -10.06
C ILE A 86 0.99 -0.35 -9.05
N ALA A 87 0.26 0.42 -8.25
CA ALA A 87 -0.65 -0.13 -7.25
C ALA A 87 -1.75 -0.99 -7.89
N LYS A 88 -2.37 -0.54 -8.99
CA LYS A 88 -3.34 -1.35 -9.75
C LYS A 88 -2.74 -2.69 -10.17
N LYS A 89 -1.54 -2.65 -10.79
CA LYS A 89 -0.87 -3.85 -11.26
C LYS A 89 -0.58 -4.82 -10.11
N VAL A 90 -0.06 -4.32 -9.00
CA VAL A 90 0.26 -5.13 -7.83
C VAL A 90 -1.01 -5.72 -7.20
N VAL A 91 -2.10 -4.96 -7.12
CA VAL A 91 -3.41 -5.46 -6.65
C VAL A 91 -3.94 -6.58 -7.54
N GLU A 92 -3.92 -6.40 -8.86
CA GLU A 92 -4.34 -7.42 -9.83
C GLU A 92 -3.53 -8.71 -9.74
N ARG A 93 -2.26 -8.61 -9.36
CA ARG A 93 -1.31 -9.73 -9.31
C ARG A 93 -1.15 -10.35 -7.93
N SER A 94 -1.92 -9.91 -6.93
CA SER A 94 -1.79 -10.36 -5.54
C SER A 94 -2.94 -11.24 -5.10
N ARG A 95 -2.62 -12.28 -4.32
CA ARG A 95 -3.59 -13.18 -3.69
C ARG A 95 -4.33 -12.53 -2.53
N LYS A 96 -3.69 -11.59 -1.86
CA LYS A 96 -4.25 -10.83 -0.74
C LYS A 96 -3.85 -9.37 -0.85
N VAL A 97 -4.82 -8.47 -0.67
CA VAL A 97 -4.60 -7.03 -0.72
C VAL A 97 -4.85 -6.41 0.65
N ILE A 98 -3.85 -5.73 1.17
CA ILE A 98 -3.85 -5.08 2.48
C ILE A 98 -3.74 -3.58 2.27
N LEU A 99 -4.78 -2.84 2.64
CA LEU A 99 -4.80 -1.39 2.63
C LEU A 99 -4.40 -0.85 4.00
N ILE A 100 -3.44 0.08 4.02
CA ILE A 100 -3.05 0.80 5.22
C ILE A 100 -3.56 2.24 5.10
N ALA A 101 -4.50 2.61 5.96
CA ALA A 101 -5.15 3.91 5.90
C ALA A 101 -5.56 4.41 7.29
N GLN A 102 -5.09 5.58 7.67
CA GLN A 102 -5.55 6.26 8.86
C GLN A 102 -6.95 6.86 8.63
N LYS A 103 -7.71 7.07 9.69
CA LYS A 103 -9.10 7.56 9.64
C LYS A 103 -9.25 8.83 8.81
N TYR A 104 -8.32 9.77 8.92
CA TYR A 104 -8.42 11.05 8.20
C TYR A 104 -8.43 10.91 6.69
N LYS A 105 -7.97 9.78 6.14
CA LYS A 105 -8.01 9.50 4.69
C LYS A 105 -9.44 9.34 4.15
N PHE A 106 -10.41 9.05 5.01
CA PHE A 106 -11.83 8.97 4.66
C PHE A 106 -12.53 10.33 4.61
N VAL A 107 -11.95 11.36 5.24
CA VAL A 107 -12.58 12.69 5.38
C VAL A 107 -11.78 13.82 4.72
N THR A 108 -10.57 13.54 4.25
CA THR A 108 -9.71 14.55 3.64
C THR A 108 -10.27 15.10 2.33
N ASN A 109 -10.06 16.38 2.08
CA ASN A 109 -10.45 17.08 0.86
C ASN A 109 -9.29 17.30 -0.12
N ASN A 110 -8.18 16.62 0.06
CA ASN A 110 -7.05 16.74 -0.85
C ASN A 110 -7.40 16.34 -2.29
N SER A 111 -6.64 16.85 -3.25
CA SER A 111 -6.73 16.44 -4.64
C SER A 111 -5.98 15.12 -4.82
N SER A 112 -6.70 14.04 -5.07
CA SER A 112 -6.16 12.72 -5.35
C SER A 112 -6.95 12.12 -6.51
N PRO A 113 -6.62 12.50 -7.76
CA PRO A 113 -7.48 12.21 -8.92
C PRO A 113 -7.34 10.78 -9.44
N TYR A 114 -6.27 10.05 -9.07
CA TYR A 114 -5.99 8.76 -9.67
C TYR A 114 -6.44 7.62 -8.76
N LYS A 115 -7.26 6.73 -9.31
CA LYS A 115 -7.72 5.52 -8.61
C LYS A 115 -6.67 4.43 -8.71
N SER A 116 -6.25 3.91 -7.57
CA SER A 116 -5.24 2.86 -7.45
C SER A 116 -5.82 1.46 -7.21
N ALA A 117 -6.99 1.37 -6.58
CA ALA A 117 -7.70 0.11 -6.33
C ALA A 117 -9.19 0.33 -6.13
N ASN A 118 -10.00 -0.72 -6.31
CA ASN A 118 -11.38 -0.73 -5.84
C ASN A 118 -11.40 -1.16 -4.37
N LEU A 119 -12.28 -0.56 -3.57
CA LEU A 119 -12.40 -0.95 -2.16
C LEU A 119 -12.91 -2.39 -1.98
N LYS A 120 -13.63 -2.92 -2.98
CA LYS A 120 -14.08 -4.32 -2.98
C LYS A 120 -12.96 -5.34 -3.21
N ASP A 121 -11.80 -4.91 -3.69
CA ASP A 121 -10.63 -5.77 -3.89
C ASP A 121 -9.76 -5.86 -2.62
N ILE A 122 -10.06 -5.08 -1.59
CA ILE A 122 -9.31 -5.05 -0.32
C ILE A 122 -9.75 -6.21 0.59
N ASP A 123 -8.81 -7.02 1.02
CA ASP A 123 -9.02 -8.14 1.94
C ASP A 123 -8.85 -7.74 3.41
N VAL A 124 -7.91 -6.85 3.67
CA VAL A 124 -7.59 -6.38 5.01
C VAL A 124 -7.43 -4.87 5.01
N LEU A 125 -8.08 -4.19 5.94
CA LEU A 125 -7.83 -2.79 6.25
C LEU A 125 -7.07 -2.71 7.58
N ILE A 126 -5.91 -2.04 7.56
CA ILE A 126 -5.17 -1.67 8.77
C ILE A 126 -5.38 -0.18 8.99
N THR A 127 -5.92 0.19 10.15
CA THR A 127 -6.26 1.58 10.48
C THR A 127 -5.97 1.89 11.94
N ASP A 128 -5.96 3.17 12.29
CA ASP A 128 -5.61 3.70 13.62
C ASP A 128 -6.78 3.70 14.60
N VAL A 129 -8.01 3.78 14.11
CA VAL A 129 -9.22 3.86 14.96
C VAL A 129 -10.36 3.01 14.39
N PRO A 130 -11.39 2.69 15.21
CA PRO A 130 -12.57 1.97 14.74
C PRO A 130 -13.23 2.65 13.54
N LEU A 131 -13.49 1.87 12.49
CA LEU A 131 -14.10 2.35 11.27
C LEU A 131 -15.60 2.58 11.50
N GLU A 132 -16.06 3.79 11.16
CA GLU A 132 -17.49 4.11 11.21
C GLU A 132 -18.29 3.29 10.21
N GLU A 133 -19.51 2.90 10.59
CA GLU A 133 -20.38 2.03 9.77
C GLU A 133 -20.64 2.59 8.37
N LYS A 134 -20.75 3.92 8.25
CA LYS A 134 -20.94 4.59 6.94
C LYS A 134 -19.80 4.32 5.94
N TYR A 135 -18.56 4.07 6.44
CA TYR A 135 -17.40 3.74 5.60
C TYR A 135 -17.24 2.24 5.42
N ARG A 136 -17.65 1.42 6.40
CA ARG A 136 -17.55 -0.04 6.33
C ARG A 136 -18.25 -0.60 5.09
N LYS A 137 -19.40 -0.07 4.73
CA LYS A 137 -20.18 -0.48 3.55
C LYS A 137 -19.50 -0.24 2.20
N TYR A 138 -18.41 0.55 2.16
CA TYR A 138 -17.63 0.74 0.94
C TYR A 138 -16.81 -0.52 0.58
N PHE A 139 -16.47 -1.31 1.57
CA PHE A 139 -15.70 -2.54 1.43
C PHE A 139 -16.59 -3.74 1.17
N LYS A 140 -15.98 -4.88 0.87
CA LYS A 140 -16.70 -6.15 0.81
C LYS A 140 -17.15 -6.59 2.21
N PRO A 141 -18.23 -7.41 2.32
CA PRO A 141 -18.82 -7.77 3.62
C PRO A 141 -17.86 -8.51 4.55
N ASP A 142 -16.94 -9.29 4.01
CA ASP A 142 -15.96 -10.11 4.73
C ASP A 142 -14.62 -9.42 4.97
N ILE A 143 -14.53 -8.10 4.77
CA ILE A 143 -13.33 -7.32 5.05
C ILE A 143 -12.84 -7.56 6.47
N LYS A 144 -11.55 -7.85 6.61
CA LYS A 144 -10.88 -7.93 7.91
C LYS A 144 -10.33 -6.57 8.28
N ILE A 145 -10.69 -6.06 9.46
CA ILE A 145 -10.21 -4.77 9.95
C ILE A 145 -9.29 -5.01 11.13
N LYS A 146 -8.09 -4.46 11.06
CA LYS A 146 -7.09 -4.49 12.13
C LYS A 146 -6.80 -3.07 12.60
N TYR A 147 -6.76 -2.88 13.90
CA TYR A 147 -6.44 -1.60 14.52
C TYR A 147 -5.01 -1.63 15.04
N VAL A 148 -4.24 -0.61 14.68
CA VAL A 148 -2.92 -0.38 15.25
C VAL A 148 -3.07 0.66 16.34
N LYS A 149 -2.82 0.28 17.59
CA LYS A 149 -2.69 1.26 18.66
C LYS A 149 -1.41 2.06 18.40
N GLU A 150 -1.49 3.39 18.46
CA GLU A 150 -0.29 4.18 18.62
C GLU A 150 0.39 3.71 19.89
N ASP A 151 1.62 3.20 19.80
CA ASP A 151 2.44 3.03 20.97
C ASP A 151 2.63 4.42 21.57
N GLU A 152 2.17 4.61 22.79
CA GLU A 152 2.52 5.77 23.62
C GLU A 152 4.04 5.72 23.86
N THR A 153 4.80 6.11 22.84
CA THR A 153 6.24 6.32 23.01
C THR A 153 6.39 7.67 23.71
N LYS A 154 6.56 7.59 25.03
CA LYS A 154 7.09 8.69 25.84
C LYS A 154 8.49 9.08 25.35
#